data_2b5b5a735a69a12225b26c717da6409a
#
_entry.id   2b5b5a735a69a12225b26c717da6409a
#
_cell.length_a   1.000
_cell.length_b   1.000
_cell.length_c   1.000
_cell.angle_alpha   90.00
_cell.angle_beta   90.00
_cell.angle_gamma   90.00
#
_symmetry.space_group_name_H-M   'P 1'
#
loop_
_entity.id
_entity.type
_entity.pdbx_description
1 polymer ?
#
loop_
_entity_poly.entity_id
_entity_poly.type
_entity_poly.pdbx_seq_one_letter_code
_entity_poly.pdbx_strand_id
1 'polypeptide(L)'
;IWATVTNFGERPGINGKLQRFADEVYRASNSEYAKYMKGVGILPEGINNNPVTYELLLELVWHKDRVDVDQWIESYVTARYGRITDEIRTAWKMMLKSIYSSEVGYQEGPPENILCARPALELKSVSSWGRLAKKYDRDLYKKAAFLFAKAMPEFNEVRTYRIDLIHFLRQVIANEADSVFYDMITAYQEKKVEKFEQEVSRFLMMIDTENELLAQDPFFRLSTWQQQAKDAGNTAAEKKNNFHNLMMLITYWGEHVTSEDNLHDYAYKEWAGMMNTYYKERWLVYFDYLRALLRGEEAKAPDYFHWEREWVEKNLHMADDAPRMSLEEIVNKVTDR
;
A
#
# COMPACT_ATOMS: atom_id res chain seq x y z
N ILE A 1 -13.66 -24.08 12.83
CA ILE A 1 -13.44 -22.65 12.57
C ILE A 1 -13.25 -22.47 11.07
N TRP A 2 -13.99 -21.54 10.47
CA TRP A 2 -13.65 -20.96 9.17
C TRP A 2 -12.65 -19.83 9.41
N ALA A 3 -11.58 -19.74 8.63
CA ALA A 3 -10.59 -18.69 8.82
C ALA A 3 -10.01 -18.23 7.48
N THR A 4 -9.54 -16.98 7.44
CA THR A 4 -8.85 -16.42 6.29
C THR A 4 -7.60 -15.67 6.72
N VAL A 5 -6.56 -15.73 5.88
CA VAL A 5 -5.37 -14.89 5.95
C VAL A 5 -5.61 -13.72 5.01
N THR A 6 -5.52 -12.50 5.52
CA THR A 6 -5.87 -11.28 4.77
C THR A 6 -4.67 -10.51 4.25
N ASN A 7 -3.55 -10.56 4.97
CA ASN A 7 -2.30 -9.96 4.54
C ASN A 7 -1.09 -10.62 5.19
N PHE A 8 0.08 -10.34 4.63
CA PHE A 8 1.40 -10.70 5.14
C PHE A 8 2.25 -9.43 5.22
N GLY A 9 3.05 -9.27 6.28
CA GLY A 9 3.90 -8.11 6.51
C GLY A 9 3.14 -6.78 6.65
N GLU A 10 1.80 -6.81 6.79
CA GLU A 10 0.96 -5.61 6.79
C GLU A 10 1.19 -4.72 5.57
N ARG A 11 1.34 -5.32 4.39
CA ARG A 11 1.53 -4.59 3.14
C ARG A 11 0.34 -3.66 2.86
N PRO A 12 0.59 -2.41 2.44
CA PRO A 12 -0.42 -1.36 2.51
C PRO A 12 -1.47 -1.36 1.40
N GLY A 13 -1.39 -2.18 0.37
CA GLY A 13 -2.33 -2.18 -0.75
C GLY A 13 -3.79 -2.40 -0.35
N ILE A 14 -4.73 -1.94 -1.20
CA ILE A 14 -6.15 -2.22 -1.01
C ILE A 14 -6.46 -3.62 -1.54
N ASN A 15 -7.12 -4.40 -0.71
CA ASN A 15 -7.49 -5.77 -1.04
C ASN A 15 -8.72 -6.22 -0.25
N GLY A 16 -9.51 -7.08 -0.86
CA GLY A 16 -10.64 -7.73 -0.23
C GLY A 16 -11.51 -8.43 -1.27
N LYS A 17 -12.17 -9.49 -0.86
CA LYS A 17 -13.15 -10.25 -1.65
C LYS A 17 -14.44 -10.25 -0.87
N LEU A 18 -14.99 -9.04 -0.64
CA LEU A 18 -15.99 -8.84 0.40
C LEU A 18 -17.20 -9.75 0.24
N GLN A 19 -17.83 -9.77 -0.95
CA GLN A 19 -18.98 -10.65 -1.18
C GLN A 19 -18.61 -12.13 -1.07
N ARG A 20 -17.42 -12.51 -1.54
CA ARG A 20 -16.94 -13.89 -1.42
C ARG A 20 -16.76 -14.30 0.04
N PHE A 21 -16.21 -13.43 0.88
CA PHE A 21 -16.08 -13.73 2.32
C PHE A 21 -17.45 -13.95 2.96
N ALA A 22 -18.43 -13.09 2.67
CA ALA A 22 -19.80 -13.26 3.15
C ALA A 22 -20.40 -14.60 2.71
N ASP A 23 -20.25 -14.95 1.42
CA ASP A 23 -20.76 -16.18 0.85
C ASP A 23 -20.08 -17.44 1.41
N GLU A 24 -18.78 -17.40 1.63
CA GLU A 24 -18.03 -18.55 2.14
C GLU A 24 -18.32 -18.82 3.63
N VAL A 25 -18.42 -17.77 4.44
CA VAL A 25 -18.82 -17.90 5.84
C VAL A 25 -20.24 -18.46 5.95
N TYR A 26 -21.18 -17.92 5.15
CA TYR A 26 -22.54 -18.43 5.10
C TYR A 26 -22.59 -19.90 4.66
N ARG A 27 -21.88 -20.29 3.59
CA ARG A 27 -21.81 -21.69 3.15
C ARG A 27 -21.22 -22.61 4.22
N ALA A 28 -20.17 -22.17 4.90
CA ALA A 28 -19.55 -22.97 5.97
C ALA A 28 -20.52 -23.18 7.14
N SER A 29 -21.23 -22.13 7.54
CA SER A 29 -22.20 -22.19 8.66
C SER A 29 -23.49 -22.99 8.35
N ASN A 30 -23.76 -23.26 7.05
CA ASN A 30 -24.90 -24.05 6.59
C ASN A 30 -24.52 -25.40 5.96
N SER A 31 -23.24 -25.80 6.07
CA SER A 31 -22.76 -27.09 5.56
C SER A 31 -23.06 -28.25 6.50
N GLU A 32 -22.89 -29.48 6.02
CA GLU A 32 -22.95 -30.69 6.86
C GLU A 32 -21.94 -30.66 8.03
N TYR A 33 -20.88 -29.87 7.91
CA TYR A 33 -19.84 -29.67 8.93
C TYR A 33 -20.15 -28.50 9.88
N ALA A 34 -21.25 -27.79 9.71
CA ALA A 34 -21.62 -26.63 10.53
C ALA A 34 -21.63 -26.92 12.03
N LYS A 35 -22.05 -28.17 12.42
CA LYS A 35 -22.04 -28.64 13.82
C LYS A 35 -20.66 -28.60 14.49
N TYR A 36 -19.57 -28.62 13.70
CA TYR A 36 -18.20 -28.52 14.18
C TYR A 36 -17.64 -27.12 14.13
N MET A 37 -18.32 -26.18 13.44
CA MET A 37 -17.90 -24.80 13.33
C MET A 37 -18.17 -24.06 14.65
N LYS A 38 -17.14 -23.46 15.24
CA LYS A 38 -17.20 -22.72 16.50
C LYS A 38 -17.01 -21.21 16.35
N GLY A 39 -16.74 -20.75 15.13
CA GLY A 39 -16.56 -19.33 14.86
C GLY A 39 -15.82 -19.05 13.56
N VAL A 40 -15.60 -17.78 13.33
CA VAL A 40 -14.80 -17.22 12.22
C VAL A 40 -13.48 -16.71 12.79
N GLY A 41 -12.39 -16.89 12.05
CA GLY A 41 -11.06 -16.43 12.41
C GLY A 41 -10.46 -15.55 11.31
N ILE A 42 -9.70 -14.54 11.73
CA ILE A 42 -8.89 -13.70 10.85
C ILE A 42 -7.44 -13.84 11.29
N LEU A 43 -6.55 -14.03 10.34
CA LEU A 43 -5.12 -14.26 10.57
C LEU A 43 -4.29 -13.21 9.78
N PRO A 44 -4.38 -11.92 10.11
CA PRO A 44 -3.54 -10.90 9.51
C PRO A 44 -2.21 -10.79 10.26
N GLU A 45 -1.14 -10.41 9.56
CA GLU A 45 0.10 -9.98 10.21
C GLU A 45 0.09 -8.50 10.60
N GLY A 46 -0.98 -7.79 10.27
CA GLY A 46 -1.27 -6.42 10.68
C GLY A 46 -2.68 -6.02 10.27
N ILE A 47 -3.23 -5.01 10.94
CA ILE A 47 -4.64 -4.59 10.80
C ILE A 47 -4.81 -3.12 10.40
N ASN A 48 -3.71 -2.42 10.12
CA ASN A 48 -3.73 -0.97 9.82
C ASN A 48 -4.07 -0.67 8.34
N ASN A 49 -4.70 -1.61 7.64
CA ASN A 49 -5.17 -1.46 6.27
C ASN A 49 -6.54 -2.11 6.10
N ASN A 50 -7.26 -1.76 5.03
CA ASN A 50 -8.53 -2.41 4.64
C ASN A 50 -9.55 -2.62 5.79
N PRO A 51 -9.89 -1.61 6.59
CA PRO A 51 -10.79 -1.75 7.75
C PRO A 51 -12.14 -2.37 7.37
N VAL A 52 -12.66 -2.08 6.20
CA VAL A 52 -13.91 -2.66 5.67
C VAL A 52 -13.89 -4.19 5.64
N THR A 53 -12.74 -4.78 5.34
CA THR A 53 -12.57 -6.24 5.29
C THR A 53 -12.66 -6.85 6.68
N TYR A 54 -12.01 -6.23 7.66
CA TYR A 54 -12.02 -6.72 9.04
C TYR A 54 -13.38 -6.53 9.69
N GLU A 55 -14.03 -5.37 9.50
CA GLU A 55 -15.35 -5.13 10.06
C GLU A 55 -16.36 -6.13 9.49
N LEU A 56 -16.40 -6.34 8.18
CA LEU A 56 -17.27 -7.35 7.58
C LEU A 56 -17.01 -8.74 8.17
N LEU A 57 -15.77 -9.21 8.16
CA LEU A 57 -15.43 -10.55 8.61
C LEU A 57 -15.78 -10.81 10.08
N LEU A 58 -15.57 -9.81 10.96
CA LEU A 58 -15.90 -9.92 12.37
C LEU A 58 -17.42 -9.82 12.63
N GLU A 59 -18.16 -9.13 11.75
CA GLU A 59 -19.62 -9.02 11.86
C GLU A 59 -20.34 -10.27 11.36
N LEU A 60 -19.77 -11.00 10.37
CA LEU A 60 -20.43 -12.16 9.76
C LEU A 60 -20.83 -13.26 10.76
N VAL A 61 -20.19 -13.36 11.92
CA VAL A 61 -20.53 -14.35 12.96
C VAL A 61 -21.91 -14.08 13.61
N TRP A 62 -22.42 -12.87 13.49
CA TRP A 62 -23.69 -12.45 14.07
C TRP A 62 -24.88 -12.59 13.11
N HIS A 63 -24.60 -12.85 11.81
CA HIS A 63 -25.61 -13.02 10.78
C HIS A 63 -26.00 -14.50 10.62
N LYS A 64 -27.31 -14.77 10.66
CA LYS A 64 -27.86 -16.10 10.34
C LYS A 64 -28.07 -16.30 8.86
N ASP A 65 -28.42 -15.21 8.18
CA ASP A 65 -28.70 -15.19 6.75
C ASP A 65 -27.47 -14.73 5.95
N ARG A 66 -27.50 -15.00 4.67
CA ARG A 66 -26.47 -14.51 3.74
C ARG A 66 -26.44 -12.98 3.71
N VAL A 67 -25.29 -12.38 3.97
CA VAL A 67 -25.09 -10.93 3.89
C VAL A 67 -24.95 -10.51 2.43
N ASP A 68 -25.79 -9.57 2.02
CA ASP A 68 -25.62 -8.81 0.78
C ASP A 68 -24.71 -7.62 1.05
N VAL A 69 -23.49 -7.67 0.49
CA VAL A 69 -22.47 -6.65 0.75
C VAL A 69 -22.84 -5.30 0.12
N ASP A 70 -23.62 -5.25 -0.96
CA ASP A 70 -24.12 -4.00 -1.56
C ASP A 70 -25.06 -3.24 -0.60
N GLN A 71 -25.80 -3.96 0.25
CA GLN A 71 -26.63 -3.35 1.30
C GLN A 71 -25.81 -3.07 2.57
N TRP A 72 -24.99 -4.01 2.99
CA TRP A 72 -24.15 -3.89 4.18
C TRP A 72 -23.22 -2.67 4.12
N ILE A 73 -22.64 -2.37 2.95
CA ILE A 73 -21.69 -1.27 2.77
C ILE A 73 -22.31 0.10 3.08
N GLU A 74 -23.61 0.28 2.89
CA GLU A 74 -24.29 1.55 3.22
C GLU A 74 -24.31 1.79 4.74
N SER A 75 -24.51 0.73 5.53
CA SER A 75 -24.44 0.79 6.99
C SER A 75 -23.01 1.05 7.47
N TYR A 76 -22.03 0.34 6.91
CA TYR A 76 -20.62 0.54 7.20
C TYR A 76 -20.18 1.99 6.92
N VAL A 77 -20.48 2.51 5.74
CA VAL A 77 -20.13 3.88 5.34
C VAL A 77 -20.80 4.92 6.24
N THR A 78 -22.07 4.73 6.56
CA THR A 78 -22.81 5.63 7.44
C THR A 78 -22.21 5.65 8.85
N ALA A 79 -21.86 4.49 9.39
CA ALA A 79 -21.20 4.39 10.69
C ALA A 79 -19.80 5.02 10.67
N ARG A 80 -19.05 4.81 9.61
CA ARG A 80 -17.65 5.24 9.48
C ARG A 80 -17.50 6.75 9.23
N TYR A 81 -18.40 7.36 8.45
CA TYR A 81 -18.31 8.78 8.08
C TYR A 81 -19.41 9.65 8.72
N GLY A 82 -20.31 9.05 9.48
CA GLY A 82 -21.45 9.73 10.14
C GLY A 82 -22.66 9.95 9.23
N ARG A 83 -22.49 9.85 7.91
CA ARG A 83 -23.56 9.93 6.90
C ARG A 83 -23.08 9.35 5.56
N ILE A 84 -24.02 9.16 4.63
CA ILE A 84 -23.73 8.75 3.27
C ILE A 84 -24.37 9.74 2.29
N THR A 85 -23.62 10.16 1.25
CA THR A 85 -24.13 10.90 0.10
C THR A 85 -24.22 10.00 -1.14
N ASP A 86 -24.86 10.48 -2.20
CA ASP A 86 -24.98 9.69 -3.43
C ASP A 86 -23.63 9.46 -4.11
N GLU A 87 -22.72 10.43 -4.01
CA GLU A 87 -21.35 10.31 -4.48
C GLU A 87 -20.60 9.19 -3.75
N ILE A 88 -20.63 9.21 -2.42
CA ILE A 88 -19.98 8.20 -1.56
C ILE A 88 -20.59 6.82 -1.83
N ARG A 89 -21.91 6.71 -1.88
CA ARG A 89 -22.61 5.45 -2.20
C ARG A 89 -22.18 4.89 -3.56
N THR A 90 -22.17 5.75 -4.57
CA THR A 90 -21.77 5.37 -5.93
C THR A 90 -20.31 4.96 -5.98
N ALA A 91 -19.41 5.72 -5.34
CA ALA A 91 -17.99 5.41 -5.27
C ALA A 91 -17.75 4.02 -4.64
N TRP A 92 -18.37 3.73 -3.50
CA TRP A 92 -18.24 2.43 -2.85
C TRP A 92 -18.81 1.27 -3.69
N LYS A 93 -19.95 1.46 -4.36
CA LYS A 93 -20.49 0.45 -5.30
C LYS A 93 -19.54 0.17 -6.48
N MET A 94 -18.84 1.20 -6.97
CA MET A 94 -17.80 1.00 -7.99
C MET A 94 -16.56 0.29 -7.41
N MET A 95 -16.14 0.59 -6.18
CA MET A 95 -15.05 -0.11 -5.49
C MET A 95 -15.38 -1.58 -5.25
N LEU A 96 -16.62 -1.91 -4.86
CA LEU A 96 -17.09 -3.29 -4.71
C LEU A 96 -17.00 -4.08 -6.02
N LYS A 97 -17.23 -3.43 -7.16
CA LYS A 97 -17.17 -4.04 -8.50
C LYS A 97 -15.76 -4.03 -9.12
N SER A 98 -14.80 -3.39 -8.50
CA SER A 98 -13.42 -3.31 -8.95
C SER A 98 -12.48 -3.97 -7.94
N ILE A 99 -11.83 -3.20 -7.10
CA ILE A 99 -10.75 -3.67 -6.22
C ILE A 99 -11.20 -4.68 -5.17
N TYR A 100 -12.43 -4.57 -4.66
CA TYR A 100 -13.00 -5.49 -3.68
C TYR A 100 -13.72 -6.71 -4.28
N SER A 101 -13.72 -6.85 -5.62
CA SER A 101 -14.22 -8.03 -6.33
C SER A 101 -13.13 -8.90 -6.94
N SER A 102 -11.86 -8.54 -6.75
CA SER A 102 -10.74 -9.27 -7.36
C SER A 102 -10.76 -10.75 -6.98
N GLU A 103 -11.20 -11.60 -7.90
CA GLU A 103 -11.38 -13.03 -7.66
C GLU A 103 -10.08 -13.82 -7.73
N VAL A 104 -9.05 -13.26 -8.29
CA VAL A 104 -7.88 -14.03 -8.64
C VAL A 104 -6.88 -14.09 -7.51
N GLY A 105 -6.75 -15.26 -6.99
CA GLY A 105 -5.56 -15.95 -6.48
C GLY A 105 -4.41 -15.15 -5.87
N TYR A 106 -4.67 -14.06 -5.17
CA TYR A 106 -3.66 -13.54 -4.27
C TYR A 106 -3.75 -14.32 -2.98
N GLN A 107 -2.77 -15.15 -2.77
CA GLN A 107 -2.64 -15.88 -1.52
C GLN A 107 -1.99 -15.02 -0.45
N GLU A 108 -1.22 -14.00 -0.86
CA GLU A 108 -0.33 -13.27 0.05
C GLU A 108 -0.71 -11.79 0.24
N GLY A 109 -1.99 -11.47 0.14
CA GLY A 109 -2.48 -10.12 0.43
C GLY A 109 -2.60 -9.21 -0.79
N PRO A 110 -2.54 -7.88 -0.62
CA PRO A 110 -2.78 -6.92 -1.67
C PRO A 110 -1.70 -6.92 -2.76
N PRO A 111 -2.03 -6.49 -4.01
CA PRO A 111 -1.02 -6.21 -5.01
C PRO A 111 -0.11 -5.08 -4.55
N GLU A 112 1.19 -5.22 -4.85
CA GLU A 112 2.21 -4.32 -4.37
C GLU A 112 2.38 -3.08 -5.24
N ASN A 113 3.02 -2.04 -4.70
CA ASN A 113 3.29 -0.78 -5.38
C ASN A 113 4.71 -0.80 -5.97
N ILE A 114 4.82 -0.68 -7.29
CA ILE A 114 6.10 -0.70 -8.01
C ILE A 114 7.06 0.41 -7.57
N LEU A 115 6.54 1.54 -7.07
CA LEU A 115 7.36 2.63 -6.54
C LEU A 115 8.23 2.20 -5.36
N CYS A 116 7.81 1.16 -4.64
CA CYS A 116 8.50 0.60 -3.48
C CYS A 116 9.43 -0.59 -3.82
N ALA A 117 9.55 -0.99 -5.09
CA ALA A 117 10.36 -2.16 -5.46
C ALA A 117 11.87 -1.89 -5.39
N ARG A 118 12.67 -2.94 -5.11
CA ARG A 118 14.09 -2.94 -5.49
C ARG A 118 14.17 -2.79 -7.00
N PRO A 119 14.83 -1.74 -7.53
CA PRO A 119 14.81 -1.46 -8.96
C PRO A 119 15.47 -2.56 -9.79
N ALA A 120 14.83 -2.95 -10.90
CA ALA A 120 15.35 -3.86 -11.91
C ALA A 120 14.64 -3.59 -13.25
N LEU A 121 15.19 -4.10 -14.36
CA LEU A 121 14.51 -3.99 -15.66
C LEU A 121 13.24 -4.84 -15.75
N GLU A 122 13.20 -5.95 -15.02
CA GLU A 122 12.02 -6.81 -14.90
C GLU A 122 11.61 -6.93 -13.43
N LEU A 123 10.40 -6.54 -13.13
CA LEU A 123 9.85 -6.59 -11.78
C LEU A 123 8.56 -7.41 -11.75
N LYS A 124 8.47 -8.31 -10.79
CA LYS A 124 7.28 -9.16 -10.54
C LYS A 124 6.66 -8.90 -9.17
N SER A 125 7.47 -8.41 -8.24
CA SER A 125 7.08 -8.16 -6.85
C SER A 125 7.96 -7.05 -6.25
N VAL A 126 7.51 -6.52 -5.12
CA VAL A 126 8.30 -5.66 -4.22
C VAL A 126 8.98 -6.53 -3.18
N SER A 127 8.21 -7.31 -2.48
CA SER A 127 8.68 -8.26 -1.46
C SER A 127 8.89 -9.65 -2.03
N SER A 128 9.57 -10.50 -1.26
CA SER A 128 9.88 -11.89 -1.65
C SER A 128 8.64 -12.73 -1.98
N TRP A 129 7.47 -12.38 -1.43
CA TRP A 129 6.23 -13.16 -1.52
C TRP A 129 5.06 -12.39 -2.14
N GLY A 130 5.29 -11.18 -2.57
CA GLY A 130 4.25 -10.33 -3.13
C GLY A 130 4.08 -10.45 -4.64
N ARG A 131 3.19 -9.62 -5.20
CA ARG A 131 2.95 -9.51 -6.63
C ARG A 131 2.55 -8.09 -7.03
N LEU A 132 3.11 -7.60 -8.11
CA LEU A 132 2.74 -6.32 -8.71
C LEU A 132 1.45 -6.41 -9.51
N ALA A 133 1.10 -7.59 -10.04
CA ALA A 133 -0.04 -7.76 -10.92
C ALA A 133 -1.37 -7.38 -10.26
N LYS A 134 -2.07 -6.42 -10.83
CA LYS A 134 -3.36 -5.89 -10.37
C LYS A 134 -4.48 -6.47 -11.23
N LYS A 135 -5.29 -7.37 -10.66
CA LYS A 135 -6.30 -8.15 -11.37
C LYS A 135 -7.72 -7.68 -11.06
N TYR A 136 -7.96 -6.40 -11.28
CA TYR A 136 -9.26 -5.74 -11.18
C TYR A 136 -9.34 -4.61 -12.20
N ASP A 137 -10.53 -4.09 -12.45
CA ASP A 137 -10.75 -2.95 -13.34
C ASP A 137 -10.17 -1.68 -12.70
N ARG A 138 -8.97 -1.28 -13.16
CA ARG A 138 -8.24 -0.10 -12.64
C ARG A 138 -8.90 1.22 -13.02
N ASP A 139 -9.56 1.27 -14.19
CA ASP A 139 -10.25 2.47 -14.65
C ASP A 139 -11.52 2.72 -13.86
N LEU A 140 -12.29 1.65 -13.57
CA LEU A 140 -13.45 1.73 -12.70
C LEU A 140 -13.03 2.14 -11.29
N TYR A 141 -11.93 1.58 -10.78
CA TYR A 141 -11.38 1.96 -9.48
C TYR A 141 -10.96 3.44 -9.43
N LYS A 142 -10.23 3.93 -10.46
CA LYS A 142 -9.83 5.34 -10.55
C LYS A 142 -11.06 6.26 -10.52
N LYS A 143 -12.09 5.95 -11.30
CA LYS A 143 -13.35 6.69 -11.29
C LYS A 143 -14.00 6.70 -9.91
N ALA A 144 -13.99 5.56 -9.21
CA ALA A 144 -14.54 5.45 -7.86
C ALA A 144 -13.78 6.34 -6.87
N ALA A 145 -12.45 6.28 -6.87
CA ALA A 145 -11.60 7.08 -6.00
C ALA A 145 -11.76 8.59 -6.25
N PHE A 146 -11.87 9.00 -7.51
CA PHE A 146 -12.09 10.40 -7.88
C PHE A 146 -13.49 10.89 -7.50
N LEU A 147 -14.50 10.04 -7.66
CA LEU A 147 -15.86 10.37 -7.19
C LEU A 147 -15.90 10.48 -5.65
N PHE A 148 -15.19 9.60 -4.94
CA PHE A 148 -15.02 9.70 -3.49
C PHE A 148 -14.34 11.01 -3.09
N ALA A 149 -13.28 11.42 -3.80
CA ALA A 149 -12.56 12.65 -3.54
C ALA A 149 -13.44 13.92 -3.72
N LYS A 150 -14.41 13.90 -4.63
CA LYS A 150 -15.35 15.02 -4.81
C LYS A 150 -16.20 15.33 -3.59
N ALA A 151 -16.42 14.36 -2.71
CA ALA A 151 -17.14 14.56 -1.46
C ALA A 151 -16.30 15.23 -0.36
N MET A 152 -14.99 15.47 -0.59
CA MET A 152 -14.07 16.03 0.40
C MET A 152 -14.57 17.31 1.07
N PRO A 153 -15.17 18.31 0.38
CA PRO A 153 -15.64 19.52 1.03
C PRO A 153 -16.69 19.28 2.14
N GLU A 154 -17.45 18.19 2.01
CA GLU A 154 -18.48 17.83 2.99
C GLU A 154 -17.95 16.98 4.15
N PHE A 155 -16.83 16.25 3.94
CA PHE A 155 -16.31 15.27 4.89
C PHE A 155 -14.91 15.60 5.40
N ASN A 156 -14.36 16.78 5.09
CA ASN A 156 -12.99 17.15 5.45
C ASN A 156 -12.72 17.08 6.97
N GLU A 157 -13.71 17.35 7.81
CA GLU A 157 -13.59 17.24 9.27
C GLU A 157 -13.67 15.80 9.78
N VAL A 158 -14.08 14.83 8.94
CA VAL A 158 -14.22 13.43 9.32
C VAL A 158 -12.88 12.72 9.08
N ARG A 159 -12.15 12.42 10.16
CA ARG A 159 -10.82 11.84 10.06
C ARG A 159 -10.81 10.48 9.35
N THR A 160 -11.80 9.61 9.60
CA THR A 160 -11.91 8.31 8.94
C THR A 160 -12.11 8.44 7.43
N TYR A 161 -12.85 9.46 6.99
CA TYR A 161 -12.96 9.79 5.57
C TYR A 161 -11.62 10.23 4.97
N ARG A 162 -10.88 11.12 5.67
CA ARG A 162 -9.55 11.57 5.18
C ARG A 162 -8.56 10.41 5.06
N ILE A 163 -8.53 9.52 6.04
CA ILE A 163 -7.68 8.30 5.98
C ILE A 163 -8.03 7.46 4.76
N ASP A 164 -9.33 7.20 4.53
CA ASP A 164 -9.76 6.41 3.38
C ASP A 164 -9.48 7.13 2.05
N LEU A 165 -9.66 8.45 2.00
CA LEU A 165 -9.34 9.28 0.83
C LEU A 165 -7.85 9.16 0.46
N ILE A 166 -6.96 9.33 1.44
CA ILE A 166 -5.51 9.17 1.25
C ILE A 166 -5.22 7.75 0.75
N HIS A 167 -5.80 6.75 1.38
CA HIS A 167 -5.59 5.35 1.03
C HIS A 167 -6.07 5.03 -0.40
N PHE A 168 -7.23 5.56 -0.80
CA PHE A 168 -7.76 5.34 -2.14
C PHE A 168 -6.96 6.06 -3.22
N LEU A 169 -6.55 7.30 -3.01
CA LEU A 169 -5.75 8.05 -3.97
C LEU A 169 -4.32 7.50 -4.09
N ARG A 170 -3.72 7.04 -2.99
CA ARG A 170 -2.45 6.31 -3.01
C ARG A 170 -2.53 5.08 -3.94
N GLN A 171 -3.61 4.30 -3.86
CA GLN A 171 -3.78 3.13 -4.75
C GLN A 171 -3.95 3.54 -6.23
N VAL A 172 -4.52 4.72 -6.51
CA VAL A 172 -4.55 5.26 -7.89
C VAL A 172 -3.14 5.53 -8.38
N ILE A 173 -2.31 6.19 -7.57
CA ILE A 173 -0.91 6.47 -7.90
C ILE A 173 -0.15 5.15 -8.16
N ALA A 174 -0.29 4.17 -7.28
CA ALA A 174 0.32 2.85 -7.42
C ALA A 174 -0.12 2.11 -8.70
N ASN A 175 -1.38 2.29 -9.13
CA ASN A 175 -1.88 1.69 -10.36
C ASN A 175 -1.31 2.35 -11.62
N GLU A 176 -1.14 3.67 -11.59
CA GLU A 176 -0.59 4.44 -12.71
C GLU A 176 0.92 4.27 -12.86
N ALA A 177 1.62 4.08 -11.75
CA ALA A 177 3.07 3.90 -11.73
C ALA A 177 3.55 2.69 -12.56
N ASP A 178 2.73 1.65 -12.67
CA ASP A 178 3.06 0.50 -13.51
C ASP A 178 3.29 0.90 -14.97
N SER A 179 2.39 1.72 -15.54
CA SER A 179 2.50 2.15 -16.94
C SER A 179 3.74 3.02 -17.16
N VAL A 180 3.99 3.97 -16.24
CA VAL A 180 5.18 4.83 -16.30
C VAL A 180 6.47 4.02 -16.23
N PHE A 181 6.50 3.01 -15.37
CA PHE A 181 7.65 2.11 -15.27
C PHE A 181 7.88 1.35 -16.59
N TYR A 182 6.86 0.75 -17.18
CA TYR A 182 7.01 0.01 -18.44
C TYR A 182 7.41 0.91 -19.61
N ASP A 183 6.86 2.13 -19.69
CA ASP A 183 7.25 3.13 -20.70
C ASP A 183 8.72 3.53 -20.54
N MET A 184 9.18 3.73 -19.30
CA MET A 184 10.57 4.05 -18.94
C MET A 184 11.53 2.92 -19.34
N ILE A 185 11.20 1.66 -19.01
CA ILE A 185 12.03 0.51 -19.36
C ILE A 185 12.09 0.31 -20.88
N THR A 186 10.97 0.48 -21.57
CA THR A 186 10.91 0.42 -23.04
C THR A 186 11.82 1.49 -23.66
N ALA A 187 11.74 2.72 -23.19
CA ALA A 187 12.58 3.82 -23.68
C ALA A 187 14.08 3.55 -23.43
N TYR A 188 14.42 2.97 -22.27
CA TYR A 188 15.79 2.54 -21.97
C TYR A 188 16.30 1.45 -22.95
N GLN A 189 15.50 0.39 -23.15
CA GLN A 189 15.85 -0.73 -24.04
C GLN A 189 16.01 -0.28 -25.51
N GLU A 190 15.19 0.66 -25.94
CA GLU A 190 15.26 1.27 -27.27
C GLU A 190 16.34 2.36 -27.38
N LYS A 191 17.08 2.65 -26.30
CA LYS A 191 18.11 3.71 -26.20
C LYS A 191 17.57 5.12 -26.54
N LYS A 192 16.31 5.37 -26.30
CA LYS A 192 15.64 6.67 -26.45
C LYS A 192 15.89 7.53 -25.22
N VAL A 193 17.08 8.11 -25.11
CA VAL A 193 17.58 8.79 -23.90
C VAL A 193 16.63 9.88 -23.41
N GLU A 194 16.18 10.77 -24.30
CA GLU A 194 15.28 11.87 -23.93
C GLU A 194 13.94 11.36 -23.36
N LYS A 195 13.38 10.30 -23.98
CA LYS A 195 12.13 9.70 -23.51
C LYS A 195 12.34 8.98 -22.17
N PHE A 196 13.47 8.29 -22.01
CA PHE A 196 13.84 7.67 -20.75
C PHE A 196 13.89 8.70 -19.61
N GLU A 197 14.59 9.83 -19.80
CA GLU A 197 14.69 10.88 -18.77
C GLU A 197 13.32 11.53 -18.46
N GLN A 198 12.46 11.63 -19.46
CA GLN A 198 11.08 12.09 -19.28
C GLN A 198 10.28 11.17 -18.35
N GLU A 199 10.35 9.85 -18.60
CA GLU A 199 9.62 8.89 -17.77
C GLU A 199 10.27 8.71 -16.39
N VAL A 200 11.62 8.80 -16.28
CA VAL A 200 12.30 8.86 -14.97
C VAL A 200 11.79 10.04 -14.15
N SER A 201 11.73 11.23 -14.76
CA SER A 201 11.23 12.42 -14.07
C SER A 201 9.77 12.27 -13.62
N ARG A 202 8.95 11.66 -14.46
CA ARG A 202 7.55 11.38 -14.18
C ARG A 202 7.39 10.35 -13.04
N PHE A 203 8.18 9.29 -13.05
CA PHE A 203 8.21 8.27 -12.02
C PHE A 203 8.61 8.84 -10.65
N LEU A 204 9.69 9.65 -10.61
CA LEU A 204 10.13 10.31 -9.38
C LEU A 204 9.09 11.30 -8.85
N MET A 205 8.41 12.04 -9.75
CA MET A 205 7.32 12.93 -9.36
C MET A 205 6.13 12.17 -8.76
N MET A 206 5.87 10.93 -9.19
CA MET A 206 4.84 10.09 -8.59
C MET A 206 5.21 9.72 -7.15
N ILE A 207 6.47 9.36 -6.89
CA ILE A 207 6.96 9.09 -5.53
C ILE A 207 6.79 10.33 -4.64
N ASP A 208 7.17 11.52 -5.12
CA ASP A 208 7.03 12.77 -4.37
C ASP A 208 5.56 13.11 -4.10
N THR A 209 4.68 12.87 -5.09
CA THR A 209 3.24 13.11 -4.93
C THR A 209 2.62 12.15 -3.90
N GLU A 210 3.00 10.88 -3.94
CA GLU A 210 2.55 9.90 -2.97
C GLU A 210 3.06 10.22 -1.56
N ASN A 211 4.33 10.61 -1.43
CA ASN A 211 4.89 11.05 -0.15
C ASN A 211 4.10 12.22 0.45
N GLU A 212 3.77 13.23 -0.35
CA GLU A 212 3.03 14.41 0.09
C GLU A 212 1.57 14.07 0.47
N LEU A 213 0.93 13.16 -0.28
CA LEU A 213 -0.40 12.65 0.04
C LEU A 213 -0.41 11.90 1.37
N LEU A 214 0.54 11.03 1.60
CA LEU A 214 0.68 10.24 2.83
C LEU A 214 1.00 11.12 4.03
N ALA A 215 1.75 12.21 3.84
CA ALA A 215 2.07 13.17 4.89
C ALA A 215 0.83 13.86 5.51
N GLN A 216 -0.34 13.80 4.88
CA GLN A 216 -1.55 14.50 5.32
C GLN A 216 -2.18 13.95 6.60
N ASP A 217 -1.90 12.69 6.99
CA ASP A 217 -2.35 12.16 8.28
C ASP A 217 -1.19 11.44 9.01
N PRO A 218 -1.01 11.65 10.32
CA PRO A 218 0.02 10.99 11.12
C PRO A 218 0.03 9.46 11.00
N PHE A 219 -1.11 8.85 10.68
CA PHE A 219 -1.24 7.40 10.48
C PHE A 219 -0.31 6.87 9.38
N PHE A 220 -0.03 7.68 8.35
CA PHE A 220 0.83 7.33 7.23
C PHE A 220 2.23 7.94 7.30
N ARG A 221 2.68 8.43 8.47
CA ARG A 221 3.99 9.04 8.64
C ARG A 221 4.96 8.11 9.35
N LEU A 222 6.16 7.98 8.82
CA LEU A 222 7.24 7.20 9.42
C LEU A 222 7.55 7.69 10.85
N SER A 223 7.59 9.01 11.06
CA SER A 223 7.87 9.61 12.37
C SER A 223 6.92 9.15 13.48
N THR A 224 5.65 8.93 13.14
CA THR A 224 4.65 8.40 14.10
C THR A 224 5.05 7.01 14.61
N TRP A 225 5.42 6.12 13.71
CA TRP A 225 5.78 4.74 14.03
C TRP A 225 7.16 4.67 14.71
N GLN A 226 8.09 5.52 14.29
CA GLN A 226 9.38 5.69 14.97
C GLN A 226 9.19 6.13 16.43
N GLN A 227 8.27 7.05 16.68
CA GLN A 227 7.96 7.49 18.04
C GLN A 227 7.34 6.35 18.86
N GLN A 228 6.38 5.62 18.29
CA GLN A 228 5.77 4.47 18.97
C GLN A 228 6.80 3.38 19.30
N ALA A 229 7.72 3.08 18.39
CA ALA A 229 8.79 2.12 18.63
C ALA A 229 9.70 2.56 19.81
N LYS A 230 10.02 3.85 19.88
CA LYS A 230 10.76 4.40 21.03
C LYS A 230 9.95 4.28 22.33
N ASP A 231 8.69 4.65 22.30
CA ASP A 231 7.84 4.69 23.50
C ASP A 231 7.57 3.28 24.07
N ALA A 232 7.70 2.24 23.26
CA ALA A 232 7.65 0.84 23.70
C ALA A 232 8.89 0.41 24.56
N GLY A 233 9.97 1.20 24.58
CA GLY A 233 11.14 0.93 25.40
C GLY A 233 11.12 1.70 26.73
N ASN A 234 11.60 1.09 27.81
CA ASN A 234 11.70 1.72 29.12
C ASN A 234 13.06 2.39 29.34
N THR A 235 14.13 1.85 28.78
CA THR A 235 15.50 2.37 28.89
C THR A 235 15.95 3.00 27.56
N ALA A 236 17.01 3.82 27.63
CA ALA A 236 17.62 4.41 26.44
C ALA A 236 18.12 3.34 25.45
N ALA A 237 18.64 2.22 25.97
CA ALA A 237 19.08 1.09 25.12
C ALA A 237 17.93 0.39 24.43
N GLU A 238 16.82 0.11 25.14
CA GLU A 238 15.62 -0.47 24.56
C GLU A 238 15.00 0.44 23.50
N LYS A 239 14.90 1.74 23.77
CA LYS A 239 14.39 2.74 22.80
C LYS A 239 15.20 2.74 21.52
N LYS A 240 16.53 2.73 21.63
CA LYS A 240 17.42 2.66 20.47
C LYS A 240 17.24 1.34 19.70
N ASN A 241 17.18 0.23 20.41
CA ASN A 241 17.02 -1.09 19.81
C ASN A 241 15.65 -1.23 19.09
N ASN A 242 14.57 -0.80 19.73
CA ASN A 242 13.24 -0.84 19.13
C ASN A 242 13.15 0.03 17.87
N PHE A 243 13.77 1.21 17.91
CA PHE A 243 13.85 2.07 16.74
C PHE A 243 14.62 1.41 15.58
N HIS A 244 15.78 0.86 15.86
CA HIS A 244 16.57 0.13 14.86
C HIS A 244 15.80 -1.07 14.31
N ASN A 245 15.15 -1.86 15.17
CA ASN A 245 14.33 -3.01 14.75
C ASN A 245 13.18 -2.59 13.84
N LEU A 246 12.47 -1.49 14.14
CA LEU A 246 11.45 -0.97 13.25
C LEU A 246 12.03 -0.69 11.86
N MET A 247 13.13 0.09 11.80
CA MET A 247 13.74 0.49 10.53
C MET A 247 14.24 -0.71 9.72
N MET A 248 14.82 -1.70 10.40
CA MET A 248 15.26 -2.96 9.78
C MET A 248 14.09 -3.78 9.24
N LEU A 249 13.01 -3.95 10.01
CA LEU A 249 11.87 -4.79 9.63
C LEU A 249 11.09 -4.25 8.41
N ILE A 250 11.03 -2.92 8.24
CA ILE A 250 10.32 -2.30 7.12
C ILE A 250 11.19 -2.11 5.87
N THR A 251 12.46 -2.55 5.90
CA THR A 251 13.43 -2.44 4.81
C THR A 251 14.03 -3.81 4.46
N TYR A 252 15.26 -4.09 4.88
CA TYR A 252 15.97 -5.33 4.52
C TYR A 252 15.60 -6.55 5.38
N TRP A 253 14.73 -6.40 6.36
CA TRP A 253 14.14 -7.40 7.25
C TRP A 253 15.09 -8.00 8.29
N GLY A 254 16.36 -8.17 8.02
CA GLY A 254 17.33 -8.72 8.98
C GLY A 254 18.69 -9.06 8.40
N GLU A 255 19.57 -9.55 9.24
CA GLU A 255 20.95 -9.89 8.95
C GLU A 255 21.07 -11.18 8.11
N HIS A 256 20.69 -11.12 6.84
CA HIS A 256 20.87 -12.23 5.90
C HIS A 256 22.09 -12.00 5.01
N VAL A 257 22.84 -13.05 4.81
CA VAL A 257 24.13 -13.00 4.09
C VAL A 257 23.94 -12.97 2.57
N THR A 258 22.83 -13.50 2.06
CA THR A 258 22.57 -13.57 0.62
C THR A 258 21.30 -12.81 0.24
N SER A 259 21.38 -12.06 -0.85
CA SER A 259 20.23 -11.29 -1.36
C SER A 259 19.08 -12.16 -1.89
N GLU A 260 19.35 -13.43 -2.20
CA GLU A 260 18.36 -14.35 -2.78
C GLU A 260 17.42 -14.93 -1.72
N ASP A 261 17.93 -15.15 -0.50
CA ASP A 261 17.20 -15.80 0.59
C ASP A 261 16.58 -14.82 1.60
N ASN A 262 16.80 -13.51 1.44
CA ASN A 262 16.34 -12.56 2.42
C ASN A 262 14.91 -12.09 2.15
N LEU A 263 14.17 -11.82 3.22
CA LEU A 263 12.81 -11.30 3.19
C LEU A 263 12.78 -9.77 3.02
N HIS A 264 13.64 -9.22 2.15
CA HIS A 264 13.66 -7.78 1.91
C HIS A 264 12.26 -7.26 1.55
N ASP A 265 11.97 -6.07 1.99
CA ASP A 265 10.69 -5.40 1.77
C ASP A 265 9.45 -6.26 2.14
N TYR A 266 9.62 -7.31 2.96
CA TYR A 266 8.51 -8.18 3.37
C TYR A 266 7.40 -7.39 4.06
N ALA A 267 7.76 -6.48 4.95
CA ALA A 267 6.86 -5.59 5.65
C ALA A 267 6.99 -4.15 5.16
N TYR A 268 7.24 -3.95 3.86
CA TYR A 268 7.39 -2.60 3.31
C TYR A 268 6.17 -1.73 3.61
N LYS A 269 6.41 -0.44 3.79
CA LYS A 269 5.38 0.54 4.13
C LYS A 269 5.40 1.71 3.17
N GLU A 270 4.23 2.04 2.65
CA GLU A 270 4.01 3.29 1.94
C GLU A 270 3.71 4.37 2.98
N TRP A 271 4.77 4.92 3.59
CA TRP A 271 4.70 6.00 4.56
C TRP A 271 5.44 7.23 4.06
N ALA A 272 4.90 8.43 4.35
CA ALA A 272 5.63 9.66 4.19
C ALA A 272 6.94 9.57 4.98
N GLY A 273 8.02 10.07 4.40
CA GLY A 273 9.36 9.86 4.94
C GLY A 273 10.06 8.63 4.35
N MET A 274 9.37 7.50 4.18
CA MET A 274 9.93 6.34 3.45
C MET A 274 9.94 6.56 1.94
N MET A 275 8.85 7.10 1.39
CA MET A 275 8.70 7.29 -0.05
C MET A 275 9.83 8.15 -0.63
N ASN A 276 10.07 9.32 -0.05
CA ASN A 276 11.01 10.30 -0.60
C ASN A 276 12.48 10.12 -0.16
N THR A 277 12.78 9.29 0.84
CA THR A 277 14.16 9.05 1.29
C THR A 277 14.64 7.64 0.96
N TYR A 278 13.87 6.60 1.31
CA TYR A 278 14.27 5.22 1.07
C TYR A 278 14.01 4.78 -0.38
N TYR A 279 12.75 4.79 -0.81
CA TYR A 279 12.42 4.27 -2.15
C TYR A 279 12.94 5.18 -3.25
N LYS A 280 12.75 6.50 -3.12
CA LYS A 280 13.25 7.46 -4.13
C LYS A 280 14.75 7.39 -4.30
N GLU A 281 15.51 7.37 -3.20
CA GLU A 281 16.97 7.30 -3.25
C GLU A 281 17.45 5.97 -3.84
N ARG A 282 16.78 4.85 -3.51
CA ARG A 282 17.07 3.53 -4.09
C ARG A 282 16.85 3.53 -5.62
N TRP A 283 15.79 4.18 -6.10
CA TRP A 283 15.55 4.36 -7.53
C TRP A 283 16.56 5.29 -8.18
N LEU A 284 16.98 6.38 -7.55
CA LEU A 284 18.00 7.30 -8.07
C LEU A 284 19.34 6.57 -8.31
N VAL A 285 19.79 5.74 -7.37
CA VAL A 285 21.00 4.92 -7.53
C VAL A 285 20.88 4.02 -8.77
N TYR A 286 19.72 3.43 -9.01
CA TYR A 286 19.49 2.61 -10.20
C TYR A 286 19.46 3.41 -11.49
N PHE A 287 18.84 4.55 -11.50
CA PHE A 287 18.80 5.43 -12.67
C PHE A 287 20.20 5.92 -13.05
N ASP A 288 21.04 6.23 -12.08
CA ASP A 288 22.44 6.62 -12.36
C ASP A 288 23.23 5.45 -12.96
N TYR A 289 23.00 4.23 -12.50
CA TYR A 289 23.56 3.03 -13.13
C TYR A 289 23.07 2.87 -14.58
N LEU A 290 21.80 2.99 -14.86
CA LEU A 290 21.25 2.89 -16.22
C LEU A 290 21.78 4.02 -17.14
N ARG A 291 21.92 5.24 -16.63
CA ARG A 291 22.51 6.38 -17.35
C ARG A 291 23.96 6.12 -17.75
N ALA A 292 24.75 5.55 -16.86
CA ALA A 292 26.13 5.16 -17.17
C ALA A 292 26.18 4.14 -18.32
N LEU A 293 25.33 3.11 -18.26
CA LEU A 293 25.23 2.12 -19.33
C LEU A 293 24.77 2.72 -20.67
N LEU A 294 23.82 3.66 -20.65
CA LEU A 294 23.39 4.37 -21.87
C LEU A 294 24.51 5.21 -22.51
N ARG A 295 25.45 5.72 -21.70
CA ARG A 295 26.64 6.42 -22.18
C ARG A 295 27.75 5.48 -22.66
N GLY A 296 27.56 4.15 -22.51
CA GLY A 296 28.57 3.14 -22.83
C GLY A 296 29.68 3.02 -21.79
N GLU A 297 29.46 3.49 -20.57
CA GLU A 297 30.41 3.38 -19.46
C GLU A 297 30.30 2.02 -18.79
N GLU A 298 31.42 1.51 -18.27
CA GLU A 298 31.37 0.37 -17.34
C GLU A 298 30.83 0.82 -16.00
N ALA A 299 29.73 0.17 -15.55
CA ALA A 299 29.12 0.47 -14.28
C ALA A 299 28.74 -0.83 -13.54
N LYS A 300 28.99 -0.86 -12.23
CA LYS A 300 28.60 -1.98 -11.38
C LYS A 300 27.13 -1.81 -10.98
N ALA A 301 26.36 -2.88 -11.13
CA ALA A 301 24.98 -2.89 -10.64
C ALA A 301 24.91 -2.60 -9.13
N PRO A 302 23.88 -1.91 -8.66
CA PRO A 302 23.72 -1.60 -7.23
C PRO A 302 23.62 -2.87 -6.37
N ASP A 303 24.31 -2.87 -5.25
CA ASP A 303 24.19 -3.86 -4.19
C ASP A 303 23.14 -3.34 -3.20
N TYR A 304 21.88 -3.73 -3.43
CA TYR A 304 20.77 -3.22 -2.64
C TYR A 304 20.85 -3.63 -1.17
N PHE A 305 21.31 -4.83 -0.85
CA PHE A 305 21.38 -5.26 0.54
C PHE A 305 22.32 -4.37 1.37
N HIS A 306 23.52 -4.10 0.83
CA HIS A 306 24.46 -3.19 1.47
C HIS A 306 23.95 -1.76 1.54
N TRP A 307 23.36 -1.26 0.44
CA TRP A 307 22.81 0.09 0.39
C TRP A 307 21.68 0.30 1.41
N GLU A 308 20.74 -0.65 1.50
CA GLU A 308 19.60 -0.59 2.43
C GLU A 308 20.04 -0.64 3.88
N ARG A 309 21.01 -1.49 4.19
CA ARG A 309 21.59 -1.58 5.53
C ARG A 309 22.30 -0.28 5.91
N GLU A 310 23.10 0.28 5.01
CA GLU A 310 23.74 1.58 5.24
C GLU A 310 22.71 2.70 5.37
N TRP A 311 21.64 2.66 4.59
CA TRP A 311 20.57 3.64 4.70
C TRP A 311 19.93 3.59 6.10
N VAL A 312 19.61 2.41 6.63
CA VAL A 312 19.06 2.26 7.98
C VAL A 312 20.01 2.86 9.02
N GLU A 313 21.31 2.51 8.98
CA GLU A 313 22.28 3.03 9.95
C GLU A 313 22.43 4.57 9.88
N LYS A 314 22.34 5.15 8.71
CA LYS A 314 22.40 6.61 8.52
C LYS A 314 21.14 7.34 8.95
N ASN A 315 19.98 6.65 8.96
CA ASN A 315 18.67 7.23 9.24
C ASN A 315 18.07 6.83 10.59
N LEU A 316 18.90 6.54 11.58
CA LEU A 316 18.48 6.30 12.97
C LEU A 316 18.10 7.60 13.70
N HIS A 317 17.35 8.47 13.03
CA HIS A 317 16.78 9.72 13.55
C HIS A 317 15.32 9.84 13.12
N MET A 318 14.59 10.75 13.77
CA MET A 318 13.17 10.98 13.42
C MET A 318 13.05 11.50 11.99
N ALA A 319 12.12 10.95 11.23
CA ALA A 319 11.85 11.40 9.87
C ALA A 319 11.28 12.83 9.87
N ASP A 320 11.68 13.62 8.87
CA ASP A 320 11.04 14.90 8.51
C ASP A 320 9.98 14.61 7.42
N ASP A 321 8.78 14.30 7.89
CA ASP A 321 7.67 13.82 7.06
C ASP A 321 6.38 14.66 7.23
N ALA A 322 6.53 15.90 7.67
CA ALA A 322 5.43 16.84 7.74
C ALA A 322 4.95 17.23 6.31
N PRO A 323 3.65 17.46 6.11
CA PRO A 323 3.12 17.88 4.82
C PRO A 323 3.62 19.29 4.46
N ARG A 324 3.90 19.51 3.17
CA ARG A 324 4.30 20.81 2.61
C ARG A 324 3.18 21.45 1.79
N MET A 325 2.16 20.70 1.47
CA MET A 325 0.95 21.12 0.77
C MET A 325 -0.26 20.88 1.65
N SER A 326 -1.39 21.55 1.40
CA SER A 326 -2.66 21.21 2.01
C SER A 326 -3.23 19.91 1.41
N LEU A 327 -4.17 19.27 2.14
CA LEU A 327 -4.86 18.10 1.62
C LEU A 327 -5.60 18.42 0.30
N GLU A 328 -6.21 19.57 0.19
CA GLU A 328 -6.93 20.00 -1.02
C GLU A 328 -5.99 20.13 -2.20
N GLU A 329 -4.84 20.80 -2.04
CA GLU A 329 -3.85 20.96 -3.11
C GLU A 329 -3.32 19.61 -3.61
N ILE A 330 -3.01 18.68 -2.71
CA ILE A 330 -2.49 17.36 -3.13
C ILE A 330 -3.58 16.49 -3.75
N VAL A 331 -4.82 16.55 -3.25
CA VAL A 331 -5.96 15.83 -3.84
C VAL A 331 -6.20 16.34 -5.27
N ASN A 332 -6.26 17.65 -5.49
CA ASN A 332 -6.41 18.24 -6.83
C ASN A 332 -5.26 17.82 -7.74
N LYS A 333 -4.02 17.86 -7.25
CA LYS A 333 -2.85 17.39 -8.02
C LYS A 333 -2.95 15.94 -8.47
N VAL A 334 -3.62 15.07 -7.70
CA VAL A 334 -3.82 13.65 -8.05
C VAL A 334 -5.02 13.49 -8.99
N THR A 335 -6.10 14.24 -8.80
CA THR A 335 -7.35 14.06 -9.55
C THR A 335 -7.38 14.80 -10.90
N ASP A 336 -6.54 15.82 -11.10
CA ASP A 336 -6.44 16.60 -12.34
C ASP A 336 -5.46 15.96 -13.36
N ARG A 337 -4.98 14.76 -13.12
CA ARG A 337 -4.04 14.02 -13.99
C ARG A 337 -4.72 13.27 -15.12
#